data_74ab5f60b6f8b5f6d8b95e6e1607ec52
#
_entry.id   74ab5f60b6f8b5f6d8b95e6e1607ec52
#
_cell.length_a   1.000
_cell.length_b   1.000
_cell.length_c   1.000
_cell.angle_alpha   90.00
_cell.angle_beta   90.00
_cell.angle_gamma   90.00
#
_symmetry.space_group_name_H-M   'P 1'
#
loop_
_entity.id
_entity.type
_entity.pdbx_description
1 polymer ?
#
loop_
_entity_poly.entity_id
_entity_poly.type
_entity_poly.pdbx_seq_one_letter_code
_entity_poly.pdbx_strand_id
1 'polypeptide(L)'
;MIDMNGLQELGLAGQVIASLFAVGGCLRLARFNCNTGVVHGYFQGMPIPAGACFLATYVVSGYQFAPAVLAAVTLVIACIMYSEVKFPDFKGKGNPMYRLPVIIAVIVGAVMLYERPGAWPFVAMFTYTLAGIVNHVYRALTGKNK
;
A
#
# COMPACT_ATOMS: atom_id res chain seq x y z
N MET A 1 -1.36 11.11 -13.70
CA MET A 1 -2.17 10.52 -12.62
C MET A 1 -3.43 11.34 -12.35
N ILE A 2 -3.32 12.64 -12.12
CA ILE A 2 -4.49 13.51 -11.88
C ILE A 2 -5.43 13.51 -13.09
N ASP A 3 -4.87 13.60 -14.31
CA ASP A 3 -5.64 13.71 -15.54
C ASP A 3 -6.28 12.40 -16.05
N MET A 4 -5.78 11.26 -15.58
CA MET A 4 -6.19 9.97 -16.18
C MET A 4 -7.25 9.21 -15.38
N ASN A 5 -7.53 9.59 -14.11
CA ASN A 5 -8.32 8.72 -13.20
C ASN A 5 -9.33 9.44 -12.31
N GLY A 6 -9.95 10.50 -12.78
CA GLY A 6 -11.06 11.09 -12.03
C GLY A 6 -10.67 11.93 -10.81
N LEU A 7 -9.39 11.98 -10.39
CA LEU A 7 -8.94 12.95 -9.37
C LEU A 7 -9.08 14.40 -9.87
N GLN A 8 -9.09 14.59 -11.20
CA GLN A 8 -9.35 15.88 -11.83
C GLN A 8 -10.79 16.36 -11.59
N GLU A 9 -11.75 15.45 -11.48
CA GLU A 9 -13.15 15.78 -11.17
C GLU A 9 -13.30 16.38 -9.77
N LEU A 10 -12.38 16.07 -8.86
CA LEU A 10 -12.32 16.64 -7.52
C LEU A 10 -11.65 18.03 -7.47
N GLY A 11 -11.17 18.54 -8.62
CA GLY A 11 -10.55 19.87 -8.73
C GLY A 11 -9.41 20.08 -7.74
N LEU A 12 -9.49 21.14 -6.93
CA LEU A 12 -8.49 21.50 -5.92
C LEU A 12 -8.24 20.38 -4.90
N ALA A 13 -9.30 19.66 -4.48
CA ALA A 13 -9.15 18.56 -3.52
C ALA A 13 -8.30 17.41 -4.09
N GLY A 14 -8.44 17.08 -5.37
CA GLY A 14 -7.60 16.07 -6.03
C GLY A 14 -6.13 16.47 -6.08
N GLN A 15 -5.83 17.76 -6.33
CA GLN A 15 -4.45 18.27 -6.33
C GLN A 15 -3.84 18.22 -4.93
N VAL A 16 -4.59 18.59 -3.91
CA VAL A 16 -4.14 18.53 -2.50
C VAL A 16 -3.82 17.09 -2.11
N ILE A 17 -4.68 16.14 -2.46
CA ILE A 17 -4.48 14.71 -2.14
C ILE A 17 -3.24 14.16 -2.86
N ALA A 18 -3.03 14.49 -4.12
CA ALA A 18 -1.83 14.10 -4.87
C ALA A 18 -0.56 14.70 -4.26
N SER A 19 -0.63 15.95 -3.80
CA SER A 19 0.47 16.62 -3.11
C SER A 19 0.78 15.98 -1.76
N LEU A 20 -0.23 15.62 -0.98
CA LEU A 20 -0.08 14.92 0.30
C LEU A 20 0.58 13.54 0.11
N PHE A 21 0.27 12.84 -0.97
CA PHE A 21 0.96 11.59 -1.28
C PHE A 21 2.47 11.81 -1.52
N ALA A 22 2.83 12.85 -2.29
CA ALA A 22 4.24 13.20 -2.52
C ALA A 22 4.94 13.62 -1.22
N VAL A 23 4.30 14.44 -0.39
CA VAL A 23 4.82 14.85 0.93
C VAL A 23 4.99 13.64 1.85
N GLY A 24 4.03 12.71 1.88
CA GLY A 24 4.15 11.45 2.63
C GLY A 24 5.38 10.63 2.22
N GLY A 25 5.67 10.56 0.91
CA GLY A 25 6.88 9.94 0.40
C GLY A 25 8.16 10.63 0.86
N CYS A 26 8.21 11.96 0.80
CA CYS A 26 9.35 12.76 1.27
C CYS A 26 9.59 12.59 2.78
N LEU A 27 8.55 12.67 3.58
CA LEU A 27 8.63 12.47 5.04
C LEU A 27 9.12 11.07 5.39
N ARG A 28 8.65 10.06 4.67
CA ARG A 28 9.14 8.69 4.84
C ARG A 28 10.63 8.58 4.51
N LEU A 29 11.08 9.19 3.41
CA LEU A 29 12.49 9.18 3.02
C LEU A 29 13.36 9.88 4.06
N ALA A 30 12.91 11.04 4.57
CA ALA A 30 13.58 11.75 5.65
C ALA A 30 13.70 10.87 6.91
N ARG A 31 12.61 10.21 7.31
CA ARG A 31 12.61 9.29 8.45
C ARG A 31 13.57 8.11 8.25
N PHE A 32 13.60 7.54 7.05
CA PHE A 32 14.52 6.46 6.71
C PHE A 32 15.99 6.89 6.83
N ASN A 33 16.31 8.09 6.38
CA ASN A 33 17.68 8.64 6.46
C ASN A 33 18.09 8.99 7.89
N CYS A 34 17.15 9.42 8.74
CA CYS A 34 17.43 9.75 10.14
C CYS A 34 17.52 8.50 11.02
N ASN A 35 16.81 7.43 10.65
CA ASN A 35 16.68 6.22 11.47
C ASN A 35 17.54 5.10 10.86
N THR A 36 18.85 5.20 11.02
CA THR A 36 19.85 4.23 10.51
C THR A 36 19.91 2.94 11.32
N GLY A 37 19.03 2.75 12.31
CA GLY A 37 18.89 1.52 13.05
C GLY A 37 18.42 0.38 12.15
N VAL A 38 19.31 -0.58 11.86
CA VAL A 38 19.03 -1.71 10.99
C VAL A 38 18.01 -2.62 11.66
N VAL A 39 16.75 -2.46 11.30
CA VAL A 39 15.71 -3.40 11.71
C VAL A 39 15.67 -4.54 10.68
N HIS A 40 16.12 -5.71 11.08
CA HIS A 40 16.18 -6.86 10.19
C HIS A 40 14.80 -7.48 10.00
N GLY A 41 14.42 -7.72 8.75
CA GLY A 41 13.28 -8.58 8.38
C GLY A 41 11.95 -7.89 8.08
N TYR A 42 11.83 -6.56 8.24
CA TYR A 42 10.63 -5.81 7.85
C TYR A 42 10.90 -4.33 7.58
N PHE A 43 10.06 -3.73 6.75
CA PHE A 43 10.04 -2.29 6.53
C PHE A 43 9.06 -1.62 7.49
N GLN A 44 9.45 -0.51 8.11
CA GLN A 44 8.52 0.37 8.81
C GLN A 44 7.80 1.26 7.78
N GLY A 45 6.50 1.10 7.68
CA GLY A 45 5.67 1.73 6.66
C GLY A 45 5.81 1.10 5.28
N MET A 46 4.82 1.37 4.40
CA MET A 46 4.82 0.86 3.02
C MET A 46 5.99 1.44 2.24
N PRO A 47 6.81 0.63 1.53
CA PRO A 47 7.89 1.14 0.68
C PRO A 47 7.36 2.12 -0.38
N ILE A 48 8.10 3.24 -0.61
CA ILE A 48 7.71 4.25 -1.61
C ILE A 48 7.47 3.62 -2.99
N PRO A 49 8.34 2.71 -3.50
CA PRO A 49 8.09 2.05 -4.77
C PRO A 49 6.80 1.23 -4.77
N ALA A 50 6.46 0.57 -3.65
CA ALA A 50 5.24 -0.23 -3.57
C ALA A 50 3.98 0.66 -3.62
N GLY A 51 3.95 1.79 -2.92
CA GLY A 51 2.86 2.76 -2.99
C GLY A 51 2.70 3.36 -4.39
N ALA A 52 3.81 3.75 -5.02
CA ALA A 52 3.81 4.27 -6.38
C ALA A 52 3.35 3.21 -7.40
N CYS A 53 3.86 1.99 -7.30
CA CYS A 53 3.43 0.88 -8.16
C CYS A 53 1.96 0.52 -7.97
N PHE A 54 1.44 0.57 -6.74
CA PHE A 54 0.02 0.35 -6.47
C PHE A 54 -0.85 1.32 -7.28
N LEU A 55 -0.55 2.62 -7.19
CA LEU A 55 -1.31 3.64 -7.91
C LEU A 55 -1.07 3.60 -9.43
N ALA A 56 0.15 3.34 -9.88
CA ALA A 56 0.45 3.21 -11.31
C ALA A 56 -0.24 1.99 -11.94
N THR A 57 -0.22 0.85 -11.27
CA THR A 57 -0.87 -0.37 -11.77
C THR A 57 -2.39 -0.27 -11.72
N TYR A 58 -2.95 0.50 -10.77
CA TYR A 58 -4.37 0.84 -10.78
C TYR A 58 -4.75 1.56 -12.08
N VAL A 59 -3.96 2.57 -12.50
CA VAL A 59 -4.21 3.30 -13.74
C VAL A 59 -4.24 2.36 -14.96
N VAL A 60 -3.33 1.40 -15.01
CA VAL A 60 -3.18 0.46 -16.11
C VAL A 60 -4.24 -0.65 -16.09
N SER A 61 -4.79 -0.97 -14.92
CA SER A 61 -5.72 -2.10 -14.74
C SER A 61 -7.09 -1.93 -15.42
N GLY A 62 -7.46 -0.68 -15.78
CA GLY A 62 -8.77 -0.37 -16.33
C GLY A 62 -9.94 -0.45 -15.34
N TYR A 63 -9.64 -0.63 -14.03
CA TYR A 63 -10.65 -0.44 -12.99
C TYR A 63 -10.98 1.04 -12.86
N GLN A 64 -12.27 1.37 -12.84
CA GLN A 64 -12.75 2.73 -12.61
C GLN A 64 -13.45 2.78 -11.26
N PHE A 65 -12.74 3.22 -10.24
CA PHE A 65 -13.36 3.54 -8.95
C PHE A 65 -13.94 4.95 -8.99
N ALA A 66 -14.98 5.20 -8.20
CA ALA A 66 -15.48 6.56 -7.99
C ALA A 66 -14.32 7.48 -7.53
N PRO A 67 -14.27 8.75 -7.99
CA PRO A 67 -13.20 9.69 -7.65
C PRO A 67 -12.95 9.81 -6.14
N ALA A 68 -14.02 9.77 -5.35
CA ALA A 68 -13.94 9.80 -3.89
C ALA A 68 -13.23 8.56 -3.31
N VAL A 69 -13.47 7.38 -3.88
CA VAL A 69 -12.81 6.13 -3.44
C VAL A 69 -11.33 6.18 -3.77
N LEU A 70 -10.97 6.63 -4.96
CA LEU A 70 -9.57 6.78 -5.36
C LEU A 70 -8.85 7.80 -4.45
N ALA A 71 -9.49 8.92 -4.15
CA ALA A 71 -8.97 9.91 -3.22
C ALA A 71 -8.73 9.33 -1.83
N ALA A 72 -9.70 8.59 -1.29
CA ALA A 72 -9.58 7.94 0.01
C ALA A 72 -8.46 6.90 0.03
N VAL A 73 -8.36 6.06 -1.00
CA VAL A 73 -7.28 5.06 -1.12
C VAL A 73 -5.91 5.73 -1.19
N THR A 74 -5.77 6.81 -1.98
CA THR A 74 -4.51 7.56 -2.10
C THR A 74 -4.09 8.15 -0.74
N LEU A 75 -5.02 8.73 0.01
CA LEU A 75 -4.76 9.24 1.36
C LEU A 75 -4.38 8.14 2.34
N VAL A 76 -5.09 7.01 2.30
CA VAL A 76 -4.78 5.85 3.15
C VAL A 76 -3.37 5.33 2.86
N ILE A 77 -2.98 5.22 1.59
CA ILE A 77 -1.62 4.80 1.21
C ILE A 77 -0.59 5.81 1.71
N ALA A 78 -0.83 7.13 1.56
CA ALA A 78 0.06 8.17 2.07
C ALA A 78 0.25 8.07 3.59
N CYS A 79 -0.83 7.83 4.34
CA CYS A 79 -0.77 7.61 5.79
C CYS A 79 0.00 6.32 6.14
N ILE A 80 -0.24 5.24 5.42
CA ILE A 80 0.45 3.96 5.64
C ILE A 80 1.94 4.07 5.34
N MET A 81 2.34 4.85 4.34
CA MET A 81 3.75 5.10 4.03
C MET A 81 4.51 5.72 5.19
N TYR A 82 3.87 6.61 5.96
CA TYR A 82 4.46 7.25 7.13
C TYR A 82 4.27 6.46 8.43
N SER A 83 3.34 5.51 8.47
CA SER A 83 2.99 4.71 9.64
C SER A 83 4.11 3.73 10.04
N GLU A 84 3.97 3.15 11.24
CA GLU A 84 4.85 2.08 11.74
C GLU A 84 4.38 0.68 11.36
N VAL A 85 3.47 0.56 10.40
CA VAL A 85 3.00 -0.73 9.91
C VAL A 85 4.18 -1.54 9.38
N LYS A 86 4.35 -2.75 9.89
CA LYS A 86 5.46 -3.63 9.51
C LYS A 86 5.12 -4.37 8.22
N PHE A 87 5.75 -3.95 7.13
CA PHE A 87 5.66 -4.64 5.84
C PHE A 87 6.78 -5.68 5.71
N PRO A 88 6.51 -6.83 5.07
CA PRO A 88 7.50 -7.87 4.89
C PRO A 88 8.67 -7.39 4.02
N ASP A 89 9.89 -7.65 4.50
CA ASP A 89 11.09 -7.55 3.67
C ASP A 89 11.43 -8.93 3.12
N PHE A 90 11.35 -9.08 1.80
CA PHE A 90 11.68 -10.35 1.14
C PHE A 90 13.17 -10.70 1.17
N LYS A 91 14.03 -9.81 1.67
CA LYS A 91 15.48 -10.02 1.78
C LYS A 91 15.92 -10.58 3.14
N GLY A 92 15.10 -10.51 4.17
CA GLY A 92 15.48 -10.87 5.54
C GLY A 92 15.02 -12.25 5.99
N LYS A 93 15.87 -12.95 6.77
CA LYS A 93 15.46 -14.12 7.53
C LYS A 93 14.63 -13.63 8.74
N GLY A 94 13.38 -14.04 8.85
CA GLY A 94 12.52 -13.69 9.99
C GLY A 94 11.33 -12.81 9.61
N ASN A 95 10.76 -13.06 8.43
CA ASN A 95 9.57 -12.36 7.97
C ASN A 95 8.42 -12.53 9.00
N PRO A 96 7.94 -11.44 9.63
CA PRO A 96 6.92 -11.51 10.67
C PRO A 96 5.50 -11.73 10.13
N MET A 97 5.36 -12.36 8.97
CA MET A 97 4.05 -12.63 8.39
C MET A 97 3.41 -13.88 8.97
N TYR A 98 2.20 -13.73 9.48
CA TYR A 98 1.37 -14.87 9.84
C TYR A 98 0.75 -15.50 8.59
N ARG A 99 0.59 -16.82 8.61
CA ARG A 99 0.03 -17.57 7.46
C ARG A 99 -1.40 -17.13 7.14
N LEU A 100 -2.20 -16.86 8.14
CA LEU A 100 -3.62 -16.53 7.99
C LEU A 100 -3.88 -15.22 7.23
N PRO A 101 -3.24 -14.07 7.56
CA PRO A 101 -3.34 -12.85 6.77
C PRO A 101 -2.93 -13.02 5.30
N VAL A 102 -1.87 -13.80 5.07
CA VAL A 102 -1.38 -14.06 3.70
C VAL A 102 -2.40 -14.86 2.90
N ILE A 103 -3.00 -15.90 3.51
CA ILE A 103 -4.01 -16.72 2.84
C ILE A 103 -5.22 -15.85 2.46
N ILE A 104 -5.70 -14.99 3.36
CA ILE A 104 -6.83 -14.09 3.07
C ILE A 104 -6.47 -13.16 1.90
N ALA A 105 -5.30 -12.53 1.92
CA ALA A 105 -4.88 -11.63 0.85
C ALA A 105 -4.75 -12.35 -0.50
N VAL A 106 -4.23 -13.58 -0.51
CA VAL A 106 -4.10 -14.40 -1.72
C VAL A 106 -5.46 -14.80 -2.28
N ILE A 107 -6.42 -15.18 -1.42
CA ILE A 107 -7.78 -15.53 -1.85
C ILE A 107 -8.45 -14.32 -2.51
N VAL A 108 -8.38 -13.13 -1.88
CA VAL A 108 -8.94 -11.90 -2.45
C VAL A 108 -8.28 -11.57 -3.79
N GLY A 109 -6.95 -11.67 -3.87
CA GLY A 109 -6.21 -11.46 -5.11
C GLY A 109 -6.60 -12.45 -6.22
N ALA A 110 -6.79 -13.73 -5.88
CA ALA A 110 -7.22 -14.75 -6.84
C ALA A 110 -8.63 -14.48 -7.40
N VAL A 111 -9.56 -14.02 -6.55
CA VAL A 111 -10.91 -13.64 -6.98
C VAL A 111 -10.85 -12.44 -7.94
N MET A 112 -10.08 -11.40 -7.61
CA MET A 112 -9.90 -10.23 -8.48
C MET A 112 -9.25 -10.60 -9.82
N LEU A 113 -8.29 -11.51 -9.81
CA LEU A 113 -7.62 -11.99 -11.02
C LEU A 113 -8.56 -12.81 -11.91
N TYR A 114 -9.48 -13.57 -11.30
CA TYR A 114 -10.50 -14.31 -12.03
C TYR A 114 -11.46 -13.39 -12.80
N GLU A 115 -11.84 -12.27 -12.18
CA GLU A 115 -12.71 -11.27 -12.83
C GLU A 115 -12.02 -10.54 -14.00
N ARG A 116 -10.74 -10.17 -13.83
CA ARG A 116 -9.95 -9.43 -14.84
C ARG A 116 -8.49 -9.91 -14.91
N PRO A 117 -8.18 -10.89 -15.75
CA PRO A 117 -6.81 -11.44 -15.84
C PRO A 117 -5.79 -10.41 -16.35
N GLY A 118 -6.21 -9.39 -17.11
CA GLY A 118 -5.32 -8.31 -17.56
C GLY A 118 -4.85 -7.36 -16.45
N ALA A 119 -5.51 -7.36 -15.30
CA ALA A 119 -5.17 -6.51 -14.15
C ALA A 119 -4.13 -7.14 -13.20
N TRP A 120 -3.40 -8.18 -13.61
CA TRP A 120 -2.48 -8.92 -12.77
C TRP A 120 -1.44 -8.05 -12.04
N PRO A 121 -0.86 -6.96 -12.60
CA PRO A 121 0.10 -6.15 -11.87
C PRO A 121 -0.56 -5.40 -10.70
N PHE A 122 -1.78 -4.90 -10.92
CA PHE A 122 -2.56 -4.25 -9.88
C PHE A 122 -2.95 -5.22 -8.78
N VAL A 123 -3.43 -6.41 -9.15
CA VAL A 123 -3.80 -7.47 -8.20
C VAL A 123 -2.60 -7.87 -7.33
N ALA A 124 -1.41 -8.02 -7.90
CA ALA A 124 -0.20 -8.33 -7.15
C ALA A 124 0.13 -7.25 -6.10
N MET A 125 0.08 -5.97 -6.48
CA MET A 125 0.33 -4.85 -5.56
C MET A 125 -0.76 -4.70 -4.51
N PHE A 126 -2.01 -4.91 -4.90
CA PHE A 126 -3.15 -4.91 -3.98
C PHE A 126 -3.03 -6.02 -2.93
N THR A 127 -2.73 -7.24 -3.36
CA THR A 127 -2.51 -8.40 -2.47
C THR A 127 -1.36 -8.14 -1.48
N TYR A 128 -0.24 -7.57 -1.96
CA TYR A 128 0.88 -7.20 -1.09
C TYR A 128 0.47 -6.17 -0.02
N THR A 129 -0.23 -5.12 -0.43
CA THR A 129 -0.69 -4.05 0.47
C THR A 129 -1.69 -4.59 1.49
N LEU A 130 -2.64 -5.39 1.02
CA LEU A 130 -3.66 -6.02 1.87
C LEU A 130 -3.01 -6.95 2.89
N ALA A 131 -2.08 -7.80 2.47
CA ALA A 131 -1.35 -8.70 3.36
C ALA A 131 -0.61 -7.94 4.47
N GLY A 132 0.04 -6.83 4.15
CA GLY A 132 0.72 -5.97 5.12
C GLY A 132 -0.25 -5.38 6.14
N ILE A 133 -1.35 -4.79 5.68
CA ILE A 133 -2.36 -4.17 6.54
C ILE A 133 -3.03 -5.22 7.45
N VAL A 134 -3.52 -6.32 6.87
CA VAL A 134 -4.22 -7.38 7.62
C VAL A 134 -3.27 -8.02 8.63
N ASN A 135 -2.01 -8.25 8.28
CA ASN A 135 -1.00 -8.76 9.19
C ASN A 135 -0.75 -7.81 10.37
N HIS A 136 -0.71 -6.50 10.12
CA HIS A 136 -0.55 -5.49 11.18
C HIS A 136 -1.75 -5.51 12.13
N VAL A 137 -2.97 -5.48 11.60
CA VAL A 137 -4.22 -5.54 12.37
C VAL A 137 -4.30 -6.84 13.17
N TYR A 138 -3.97 -7.97 12.56
CA TYR A 138 -3.96 -9.26 13.23
C TYR A 138 -2.98 -9.31 14.42
N ARG A 139 -1.79 -8.71 14.26
CA ARG A 139 -0.80 -8.58 15.34
C ARG A 139 -1.30 -7.68 16.46
N ALA A 140 -1.93 -6.56 16.12
CA ALA A 140 -2.51 -5.65 17.10
C ALA A 140 -3.59 -6.34 17.93
N LEU A 141 -4.46 -7.11 17.29
CA LEU A 141 -5.56 -7.84 17.97
C LEU A 141 -5.07 -9.03 18.81
N THR A 142 -3.99 -9.69 18.38
CA THR A 142 -3.46 -10.89 19.06
C THR A 142 -2.45 -10.54 20.18
N GLY A 143 -2.16 -9.25 20.38
CA GLY A 143 -1.28 -8.79 21.47
C GLY A 143 0.20 -9.21 21.33
N LYS A 144 0.61 -9.78 20.18
CA LYS A 144 1.98 -10.22 19.90
C LYS A 144 2.85 -9.10 19.32
N ASN A 145 2.87 -7.97 20.02
CA ASN A 145 3.71 -6.81 19.64
C ASN A 145 5.17 -6.93 20.13
N LYS A 146 5.67 -8.13 20.34
CA LYS A 146 7.09 -8.32 20.67
C LYS A 146 7.90 -8.61 19.43
#